data_4d6e1522d140d6daf0d3123517116038
#
_entry.id   4d6e1522d140d6daf0d3123517116038
#
_cell.length_a   1.000
_cell.length_b   1.000
_cell.length_c   1.000
_cell.angle_alpha   90.00
_cell.angle_beta   90.00
_cell.angle_gamma   90.00
#
_symmetry.space_group_name_H-M   'P 1'
#
loop_
_entity.id
_entity.type
_entity.pdbx_description
1 polymer ?
#
loop_
_entity_poly.entity_id
_entity_poly.type
_entity_poly.pdbx_seq_one_letter_code
_entity_poly.pdbx_strand_id
1 'polypeptide(L)'
;LTGNFDRKGGQLPGEHTFTHQIAGFTTLEDEFADGTEPKDAVLPVGAIRFPLWYHMEREMQCVDLPRQIHEGTPYPVKALFAMGLNYRILPDDKYFKSAIEKLDFFVDTDLFMTDAAKMADIVLPVCTSYERGELETYPGGYAWLTKPAIDRVGESKSDAEILCDLAKVMNLGD
;
A
#
# COMPACT_ATOMS: atom_id res chain seq x y z
N LEU A 1 0.51 -31.75 2.10
CA LEU A 1 0.86 -32.95 2.86
C LEU A 1 -0.37 -33.59 3.53
N THR A 2 -1.39 -32.80 3.89
CA THR A 2 -2.64 -33.28 4.51
C THR A 2 -3.71 -33.68 3.51
N GLY A 3 -3.48 -33.53 2.20
CA GLY A 3 -4.41 -33.85 1.13
C GLY A 3 -5.65 -32.93 1.04
N ASN A 4 -5.60 -31.75 1.67
CA ASN A 4 -6.70 -30.77 1.69
C ASN A 4 -6.61 -29.70 0.60
N PHE A 5 -5.68 -29.83 -0.34
CA PHE A 5 -5.54 -28.90 -1.44
C PHE A 5 -6.52 -29.22 -2.56
N ASP A 6 -7.21 -28.23 -3.09
CA ASP A 6 -8.19 -28.31 -4.19
C ASP A 6 -9.30 -29.37 -3.95
N ARG A 7 -9.86 -29.37 -2.74
CA ARG A 7 -11.00 -30.20 -2.37
C ARG A 7 -12.10 -29.35 -1.73
N LYS A 8 -13.36 -29.76 -1.87
CA LYS A 8 -14.49 -29.09 -1.23
C LYS A 8 -14.25 -28.98 0.29
N GLY A 9 -14.24 -27.76 0.81
CA GLY A 9 -13.92 -27.43 2.20
C GLY A 9 -12.44 -27.41 2.54
N GLY A 10 -11.55 -27.59 1.56
CA GLY A 10 -10.10 -27.48 1.72
C GLY A 10 -9.52 -26.16 1.21
N GLN A 11 -8.20 -26.12 1.09
CA GLN A 11 -7.48 -24.97 0.55
C GLN A 11 -7.65 -24.93 -0.96
N LEU A 12 -8.08 -23.79 -1.48
CA LEU A 12 -8.13 -23.53 -2.92
C LEU A 12 -6.73 -23.23 -3.46
N PRO A 13 -6.44 -23.62 -4.73
CA PRO A 13 -5.22 -23.13 -5.41
C PRO A 13 -5.24 -21.61 -5.44
N GLY A 14 -4.08 -21.00 -5.22
CA GLY A 14 -3.89 -19.57 -5.41
C GLY A 14 -3.85 -19.26 -6.89
N GLU A 15 -5.01 -19.15 -7.52
CA GLU A 15 -5.10 -18.62 -8.87
C GLU A 15 -5.20 -17.10 -8.78
N HIS A 16 -4.35 -16.41 -9.54
CA HIS A 16 -4.45 -14.97 -9.73
C HIS A 16 -5.73 -14.67 -10.50
N THR A 17 -6.69 -14.08 -9.81
CA THR A 17 -8.00 -13.83 -10.36
C THR A 17 -8.01 -12.46 -11.02
N PHE A 18 -8.31 -12.41 -12.30
CA PHE A 18 -8.72 -11.22 -13.07
C PHE A 18 -7.71 -10.09 -13.27
N THR A 19 -6.62 -9.97 -12.56
CA THR A 19 -5.71 -8.83 -12.69
C THR A 19 -5.08 -8.72 -14.07
N HIS A 20 -4.91 -9.83 -14.80
CA HIS A 20 -4.33 -9.84 -16.14
C HIS A 20 -5.36 -9.90 -17.28
N GLN A 21 -6.65 -10.02 -16.99
CA GLN A 21 -7.68 -10.23 -18.02
C GLN A 21 -8.64 -9.05 -18.21
N ILE A 22 -8.57 -8.04 -17.34
CA ILE A 22 -9.35 -6.83 -17.56
C ILE A 22 -8.55 -5.92 -18.49
N ALA A 23 -8.96 -5.84 -19.74
CA ALA A 23 -8.34 -4.98 -20.73
C ALA A 23 -8.26 -3.53 -20.19
N GLY A 24 -7.03 -3.00 -20.08
CA GLY A 24 -6.76 -1.67 -19.56
C GLY A 24 -6.29 -1.63 -18.10
N PHE A 25 -6.24 -2.77 -17.39
CA PHE A 25 -5.58 -2.87 -16.09
C PHE A 25 -4.16 -3.37 -16.32
N THR A 26 -3.26 -2.48 -16.66
CA THR A 26 -1.82 -2.75 -16.54
C THR A 26 -1.42 -2.45 -15.11
N THR A 27 -0.89 -3.43 -14.41
CA THR A 27 -0.12 -3.14 -13.20
C THR A 27 1.21 -2.53 -13.64
N LEU A 28 1.81 -1.67 -12.84
CA LEU A 28 3.17 -1.18 -13.11
C LEU A 28 4.15 -2.34 -13.33
N GLU A 29 3.87 -3.52 -12.76
CA GLU A 29 4.60 -4.76 -12.99
C GLU A 29 4.57 -5.21 -14.45
N ASP A 30 3.44 -5.08 -15.14
CA ASP A 30 3.32 -5.47 -16.55
C ASP A 30 4.09 -4.49 -17.46
N GLU A 31 4.16 -3.21 -17.10
CA GLU A 31 4.96 -2.21 -17.83
C GLU A 31 6.47 -2.45 -17.65
N PHE A 32 6.88 -3.03 -16.51
CA PHE A 32 8.28 -3.29 -16.19
C PHE A 32 8.69 -4.77 -16.40
N ALA A 33 7.75 -5.67 -16.71
CA ALA A 33 8.01 -7.11 -16.88
C ALA A 33 9.03 -7.40 -17.97
N ASP A 34 9.17 -6.55 -18.97
CA ASP A 34 10.10 -6.69 -20.10
C ASP A 34 11.51 -6.13 -19.83
N GLY A 35 11.85 -5.85 -18.59
CA GLY A 35 13.17 -5.29 -18.24
C GLY A 35 13.34 -3.83 -18.68
N THR A 36 12.24 -3.14 -18.94
CA THR A 36 12.20 -1.73 -19.33
C THR A 36 12.18 -0.79 -18.12
N GLU A 37 12.68 -1.24 -16.96
CA GLU A 37 12.91 -0.30 -15.85
C GLU A 37 13.71 0.88 -16.41
N PRO A 38 13.25 2.13 -16.18
CA PRO A 38 14.02 3.29 -16.58
C PRO A 38 15.45 3.12 -16.04
N LYS A 39 16.46 3.24 -16.90
CA LYS A 39 17.87 3.04 -16.52
C LYS A 39 18.31 3.93 -15.35
N ASP A 40 17.55 5.00 -15.12
CA ASP A 40 17.77 6.00 -14.07
C ASP A 40 16.70 5.91 -12.95
N ALA A 41 15.95 4.80 -12.87
CA ALA A 41 14.94 4.63 -11.82
C ALA A 41 15.61 4.65 -10.44
N VAL A 42 15.12 5.52 -9.57
CA VAL A 42 15.54 5.53 -8.17
C VAL A 42 14.94 4.31 -7.49
N LEU A 43 15.79 3.41 -7.02
CA LEU A 43 15.35 2.20 -6.33
C LEU A 43 14.56 2.55 -5.07
N PRO A 44 13.49 1.80 -4.77
CA PRO A 44 12.70 2.07 -3.56
C PRO A 44 13.49 1.76 -2.28
N VAL A 45 12.94 2.24 -1.16
CA VAL A 45 13.50 2.01 0.17
C VAL A 45 13.80 0.52 0.40
N GLY A 46 15.01 0.23 0.84
CA GLY A 46 15.44 -1.13 1.17
C GLY A 46 15.83 -2.00 -0.03
N ALA A 47 15.62 -1.59 -1.28
CA ALA A 47 15.90 -2.43 -2.46
C ALA A 47 17.35 -2.92 -2.51
N ILE A 48 18.31 -2.06 -2.17
CA ILE A 48 19.74 -2.43 -2.16
C ILE A 48 20.05 -3.43 -1.05
N ARG A 49 19.45 -3.26 0.11
CA ARG A 49 19.70 -4.11 1.29
C ARG A 49 18.94 -5.43 1.22
N PHE A 50 17.77 -5.43 0.61
CA PHE A 50 16.89 -6.58 0.45
C PHE A 50 16.61 -6.89 -1.03
N PRO A 51 17.66 -7.23 -1.82
CA PRO A 51 17.53 -7.35 -3.26
C PRO A 51 16.59 -8.48 -3.68
N LEU A 52 16.48 -9.55 -2.89
CA LEU A 52 15.54 -10.63 -3.18
C LEU A 52 14.08 -10.18 -3.05
N TRP A 53 13.76 -9.43 -2.00
CA TRP A 53 12.42 -8.84 -1.80
C TRP A 53 12.07 -7.95 -2.99
N TYR A 54 12.95 -7.00 -3.31
CA TYR A 54 12.72 -6.10 -4.43
C TYR A 54 12.54 -6.83 -5.76
N HIS A 55 13.33 -7.89 -6.00
CA HIS A 55 13.20 -8.67 -7.21
C HIS A 55 11.84 -9.39 -7.33
N MET A 56 11.30 -9.86 -6.21
CA MET A 56 10.04 -10.61 -6.18
C MET A 56 8.81 -9.70 -6.17
N GLU A 57 8.84 -8.65 -5.38
CA GLU A 57 7.65 -7.83 -5.06
C GLU A 57 7.66 -6.47 -5.75
N ARG A 58 8.83 -6.00 -6.21
CA ARG A 58 9.01 -4.65 -6.78
C ARG A 58 8.63 -3.50 -5.84
N GLU A 59 8.46 -3.80 -4.58
CA GLU A 59 8.04 -2.87 -3.53
C GLU A 59 9.20 -2.49 -2.61
N MET A 60 8.97 -1.40 -1.84
CA MET A 60 9.88 -1.03 -0.78
C MET A 60 9.85 -2.08 0.35
N GLN A 61 10.98 -2.27 1.02
CA GLN A 61 11.03 -3.03 2.26
C GLN A 61 10.83 -2.11 3.45
N CYS A 62 9.62 -2.14 4.00
CA CYS A 62 9.17 -1.22 5.06
C CYS A 62 10.06 -1.25 6.31
N VAL A 63 10.64 -2.41 6.65
CA VAL A 63 11.52 -2.53 7.83
C VAL A 63 12.84 -1.75 7.70
N ASP A 64 13.22 -1.36 6.49
CA ASP A 64 14.41 -0.55 6.22
C ASP A 64 14.13 0.96 6.20
N LEU A 65 12.86 1.36 6.17
CA LEU A 65 12.45 2.76 6.13
C LEU A 65 13.05 3.60 7.28
N PRO A 66 13.02 3.16 8.55
CA PRO A 66 13.61 3.93 9.63
C PRO A 66 15.10 4.19 9.44
N ARG A 67 15.84 3.17 9.02
CA ARG A 67 17.28 3.31 8.77
C ARG A 67 17.54 4.32 7.65
N GLN A 68 16.83 4.22 6.53
CA GLN A 68 17.01 5.11 5.42
C GLN A 68 16.67 6.57 5.76
N ILE A 69 15.62 6.80 6.54
CA ILE A 69 15.28 8.14 7.04
C ILE A 69 16.41 8.69 7.91
N HIS A 70 16.94 7.87 8.84
CA HIS A 70 17.99 8.30 9.75
C HIS A 70 19.32 8.57 9.05
N GLU A 71 19.71 7.72 8.10
CA GLU A 71 20.98 7.78 7.40
C GLU A 71 20.94 8.69 6.15
N GLY A 72 19.76 8.90 5.57
CA GLY A 72 19.59 9.66 4.33
C GLY A 72 20.20 8.98 3.10
N THR A 73 20.41 7.67 3.15
CA THR A 73 21.09 6.91 2.09
C THR A 73 20.25 5.73 1.61
N PRO A 74 20.20 5.45 0.29
CA PRO A 74 20.92 6.09 -0.81
C PRO A 74 20.39 7.48 -1.19
N TYR A 75 19.24 7.88 -0.69
CA TYR A 75 18.67 9.22 -0.81
C TYR A 75 17.88 9.59 0.45
N PRO A 76 17.71 10.88 0.78
CA PRO A 76 16.92 11.29 1.92
C PRO A 76 15.42 11.08 1.66
N VAL A 77 14.75 10.36 2.53
CA VAL A 77 13.29 10.30 2.57
C VAL A 77 12.80 11.49 3.41
N LYS A 78 12.08 12.41 2.79
CA LYS A 78 11.63 13.66 3.42
C LYS A 78 10.15 13.67 3.74
N ALA A 79 9.35 12.94 2.96
CA ALA A 79 7.91 12.88 3.15
C ALA A 79 7.42 11.44 3.17
N LEU A 80 6.34 11.21 3.91
CA LEU A 80 5.63 9.95 3.96
C LEU A 80 4.14 10.20 3.77
N PHE A 81 3.53 9.45 2.85
CA PHE A 81 2.10 9.30 2.77
C PHE A 81 1.77 7.88 3.19
N ALA A 82 1.10 7.71 4.31
CA ALA A 82 0.76 6.41 4.87
C ALA A 82 -0.75 6.17 4.84
N MET A 83 -1.13 4.92 4.72
CA MET A 83 -2.52 4.48 4.78
C MET A 83 -2.67 3.46 5.90
N GLY A 84 -3.28 3.89 7.02
CA GLY A 84 -3.49 3.05 8.20
C GLY A 84 -2.19 2.60 8.86
N LEU A 85 -1.25 3.49 9.04
CA LEU A 85 0.07 3.14 9.58
C LEU A 85 -0.01 2.66 11.03
N ASN A 86 0.32 1.39 11.23
CA ASN A 86 0.55 0.85 12.57
C ASN A 86 2.02 0.47 12.76
N TYR A 87 2.85 1.47 13.06
CA TYR A 87 4.29 1.25 13.25
C TYR A 87 4.62 0.34 14.45
N ARG A 88 3.67 0.14 15.37
CA ARG A 88 3.87 -0.71 16.58
C ARG A 88 3.95 -2.20 16.27
N ILE A 89 3.48 -2.63 15.09
CA ILE A 89 3.62 -4.03 14.65
C ILE A 89 4.96 -4.29 13.95
N LEU A 90 5.71 -3.23 13.66
CA LEU A 90 7.01 -3.34 12.98
C LEU A 90 8.14 -3.57 14.00
N PRO A 91 9.23 -4.20 13.57
CA PRO A 91 10.41 -4.37 14.42
C PRO A 91 10.92 -3.02 14.93
N ASP A 92 11.24 -2.93 16.22
CA ASP A 92 11.75 -1.73 16.87
C ASP A 92 10.86 -0.50 16.66
N ASP A 93 9.67 -0.53 17.25
CA ASP A 93 8.67 0.52 17.16
C ASP A 93 9.18 1.90 17.58
N LYS A 94 10.10 1.95 18.55
CA LYS A 94 10.72 3.20 19.02
C LYS A 94 11.63 3.81 17.95
N TYR A 95 12.41 2.96 17.29
CA TYR A 95 13.29 3.40 16.21
C TYR A 95 12.46 3.89 15.01
N PHE A 96 11.39 3.17 14.67
CA PHE A 96 10.46 3.59 13.63
C PHE A 96 9.80 4.93 13.95
N LYS A 97 9.29 5.08 15.16
CA LYS A 97 8.72 6.35 15.63
C LYS A 97 9.71 7.51 15.50
N SER A 98 10.96 7.31 15.98
CA SER A 98 11.99 8.34 15.91
C SER A 98 12.39 8.73 14.48
N ALA A 99 12.18 7.84 13.51
CA ALA A 99 12.37 8.13 12.11
C ALA A 99 11.23 8.99 11.55
N ILE A 100 9.97 8.65 11.85
CA ILE A 100 8.82 9.47 11.44
C ILE A 100 8.96 10.91 11.95
N GLU A 101 9.40 11.10 13.19
CA GLU A 101 9.64 12.42 13.79
C GLU A 101 10.70 13.28 13.09
N LYS A 102 11.49 12.68 12.17
CA LYS A 102 12.50 13.39 11.37
C LYS A 102 12.02 13.78 9.97
N LEU A 103 10.85 13.32 9.57
CA LEU A 103 10.31 13.67 8.26
C LEU A 103 9.96 15.16 8.20
N ASP A 104 10.16 15.76 7.02
CA ASP A 104 9.74 17.13 6.77
C ASP A 104 8.22 17.25 6.61
N PHE A 105 7.55 16.15 6.20
CA PHE A 105 6.11 16.12 5.98
C PHE A 105 5.56 14.70 6.11
N PHE A 106 4.49 14.53 6.88
CA PHE A 106 3.82 13.25 7.07
C PHE A 106 2.31 13.38 6.93
N VAL A 107 1.73 12.59 6.04
CA VAL A 107 0.28 12.44 5.86
C VAL A 107 -0.11 11.02 6.26
N ASP A 108 -1.14 10.88 7.09
CA ASP A 108 -1.71 9.58 7.44
C ASP A 108 -3.20 9.56 7.09
N THR A 109 -3.66 8.47 6.47
CA THR A 109 -5.08 8.20 6.27
C THR A 109 -5.50 7.12 7.26
N ASP A 110 -6.44 7.40 8.14
CA ASP A 110 -6.84 6.42 9.16
C ASP A 110 -8.32 6.57 9.52
N LEU A 111 -8.89 5.48 10.08
CA LEU A 111 -10.24 5.44 10.64
C LEU A 111 -10.31 6.14 11.99
N PHE A 112 -9.22 6.13 12.73
CA PHE A 112 -9.15 6.65 14.10
C PHE A 112 -7.91 7.54 14.27
N MET A 113 -7.96 8.40 15.27
CA MET A 113 -6.81 9.20 15.67
C MET A 113 -5.81 8.32 16.44
N THR A 114 -5.12 7.46 15.70
CA THR A 114 -4.07 6.55 16.20
C THR A 114 -2.83 7.31 16.66
N ASP A 115 -1.87 6.60 17.22
CA ASP A 115 -0.60 7.23 17.62
C ASP A 115 0.22 7.67 16.38
N ALA A 116 0.08 6.99 15.25
CA ALA A 116 0.67 7.43 13.99
C ALA A 116 -0.04 8.69 13.46
N ALA A 117 -1.36 8.66 13.41
CA ALA A 117 -2.17 9.80 12.98
C ALA A 117 -1.90 11.07 13.81
N LYS A 118 -1.66 10.94 15.13
CA LYS A 118 -1.30 12.09 15.99
C LYS A 118 0.07 12.70 15.68
N MET A 119 0.93 12.00 14.98
CA MET A 119 2.24 12.49 14.55
C MET A 119 2.20 13.11 13.16
N ALA A 120 1.14 12.88 12.39
CA ALA A 120 0.99 13.37 11.03
C ALA A 120 0.71 14.89 11.01
N ASP A 121 1.25 15.57 10.01
CA ASP A 121 0.93 16.98 9.72
C ASP A 121 -0.47 17.12 9.16
N ILE A 122 -0.92 16.11 8.39
CA ILE A 122 -2.28 16.04 7.85
C ILE A 122 -2.84 14.64 8.10
N VAL A 123 -4.06 14.59 8.63
CA VAL A 123 -4.83 13.34 8.76
C VAL A 123 -6.03 13.40 7.84
N LEU A 124 -6.16 12.41 6.95
CA LEU A 124 -7.30 12.29 6.05
C LEU A 124 -8.21 11.16 6.56
N PRO A 125 -9.48 11.45 6.85
CA PRO A 125 -10.41 10.44 7.34
C PRO A 125 -10.78 9.46 6.24
N VAL A 126 -10.61 8.16 6.49
CA VAL A 126 -11.04 7.10 5.59
C VAL A 126 -12.37 6.50 6.03
N CYS A 127 -13.14 6.01 5.08
CA CYS A 127 -14.38 5.29 5.36
C CYS A 127 -14.12 3.81 5.61
N THR A 128 -14.99 3.20 6.41
CA THR A 128 -14.98 1.75 6.65
C THR A 128 -15.46 0.98 5.42
N SER A 129 -15.25 -0.35 5.39
CA SER A 129 -15.81 -1.22 4.35
C SER A 129 -17.34 -1.21 4.29
N TYR A 130 -18.02 -0.83 5.36
CA TYR A 130 -19.48 -0.68 5.38
C TYR A 130 -19.98 0.59 4.68
N GLU A 131 -19.12 1.60 4.54
CA GLU A 131 -19.43 2.92 3.98
C GLU A 131 -19.02 3.05 2.51
N ARG A 132 -18.36 2.05 1.93
CA ARG A 132 -17.87 2.06 0.55
C ARG A 132 -18.24 0.79 -0.22
N GLY A 133 -18.24 0.89 -1.54
CA GLY A 133 -18.25 -0.27 -2.42
C GLY A 133 -16.84 -0.67 -2.80
N GLU A 134 -16.57 -1.96 -2.87
CA GLU A 134 -15.25 -2.51 -3.22
C GLU A 134 -15.42 -3.67 -4.19
N LEU A 135 -14.48 -3.78 -5.11
CA LEU A 135 -14.29 -4.98 -5.91
C LEU A 135 -13.22 -5.83 -5.24
N GLU A 136 -13.62 -6.92 -4.65
CA GLU A 136 -12.71 -7.88 -4.04
C GLU A 136 -12.54 -9.09 -4.94
N THR A 137 -11.33 -9.60 -5.03
CA THR A 137 -11.00 -10.80 -5.78
C THR A 137 -10.43 -11.86 -4.85
N TYR A 138 -10.84 -13.10 -5.06
CA TYR A 138 -10.43 -14.23 -4.24
C TYR A 138 -9.82 -15.33 -5.11
N PRO A 139 -8.94 -16.17 -4.55
CA PRO A 139 -8.45 -17.36 -5.21
C PRO A 139 -9.60 -18.24 -5.74
N GLY A 140 -9.42 -18.86 -6.90
CA GLY A 140 -10.43 -19.69 -7.54
C GLY A 140 -11.38 -18.95 -8.49
N GLY A 141 -11.05 -17.74 -8.92
CA GLY A 141 -11.79 -17.03 -9.95
C GLY A 141 -13.04 -16.28 -9.46
N TYR A 142 -13.13 -15.99 -8.17
CA TYR A 142 -14.24 -15.25 -7.59
C TYR A 142 -13.94 -13.76 -7.53
N ALA A 143 -14.87 -12.95 -8.05
CA ALA A 143 -14.87 -11.49 -7.87
C ALA A 143 -16.18 -11.10 -7.16
N TRP A 144 -16.07 -10.24 -6.18
CA TRP A 144 -17.21 -9.78 -5.40
C TRP A 144 -17.28 -8.26 -5.43
N LEU A 145 -18.38 -7.72 -5.93
CA LEU A 145 -18.66 -6.30 -5.87
C LEU A 145 -19.57 -6.03 -4.66
N THR A 146 -19.02 -5.40 -3.66
CA THR A 146 -19.78 -4.96 -2.49
C THR A 146 -20.48 -3.62 -2.76
N LYS A 147 -21.50 -3.32 -1.97
CA LYS A 147 -22.16 -2.01 -1.97
C LYS A 147 -22.12 -1.46 -0.55
N PRO A 148 -22.11 -0.12 -0.39
CA PRO A 148 -22.22 0.47 0.93
C PRO A 148 -23.46 -0.04 1.66
N ALA A 149 -23.32 -0.42 2.91
CA ALA A 149 -24.40 -0.84 3.80
C ALA A 149 -24.95 0.33 4.64
N ILE A 150 -24.14 1.37 4.81
CA ILE A 150 -24.47 2.59 5.56
C ILE A 150 -23.94 3.81 4.82
N ASP A 151 -24.47 4.99 5.16
CA ASP A 151 -23.94 6.26 4.67
C ASP A 151 -22.58 6.57 5.30
N ARG A 152 -21.77 7.33 4.59
CA ARG A 152 -20.45 7.79 5.09
C ARG A 152 -20.57 8.71 6.27
N VAL A 153 -19.65 8.60 7.19
CA VAL A 153 -19.55 9.49 8.34
C VAL A 153 -18.65 10.67 8.02
N GLY A 154 -19.19 11.88 8.14
CA GLY A 154 -18.45 13.12 7.96
C GLY A 154 -17.88 13.27 6.55
N GLU A 155 -16.60 13.63 6.45
CA GLU A 155 -15.88 13.85 5.19
C GLU A 155 -15.06 12.65 4.75
N SER A 156 -15.31 11.46 5.33
CA SER A 156 -14.54 10.25 5.03
C SER A 156 -14.67 9.85 3.55
N LYS A 157 -13.54 9.40 2.98
CA LYS A 157 -13.45 8.87 1.61
C LYS A 157 -12.79 7.50 1.62
N SER A 158 -12.99 6.72 0.56
CA SER A 158 -12.19 5.52 0.39
C SER A 158 -10.74 5.88 0.02
N ASP A 159 -9.79 4.98 0.30
CA ASP A 159 -8.38 5.16 -0.08
C ASP A 159 -8.24 5.43 -1.59
N ALA A 160 -9.00 4.70 -2.42
CA ALA A 160 -9.01 4.89 -3.86
C ALA A 160 -9.46 6.31 -4.27
N GLU A 161 -10.52 6.85 -3.63
CA GLU A 161 -10.98 8.22 -3.90
C GLU A 161 -9.95 9.25 -3.47
N ILE A 162 -9.30 9.06 -2.32
CA ILE A 162 -8.24 9.95 -1.84
C ILE A 162 -7.08 9.98 -2.83
N LEU A 163 -6.63 8.81 -3.28
CA LEU A 163 -5.54 8.70 -4.26
C LEU A 163 -5.92 9.30 -5.62
N CYS A 164 -7.14 9.04 -6.11
CA CYS A 164 -7.62 9.64 -7.35
C CYS A 164 -7.71 11.17 -7.27
N ASP A 165 -8.21 11.69 -6.16
CA ASP A 165 -8.28 13.14 -5.97
C ASP A 165 -6.88 13.77 -5.87
N LEU A 166 -5.95 13.10 -5.21
CA LEU A 166 -4.55 13.52 -5.16
C LEU A 166 -3.91 13.51 -6.55
N ALA A 167 -4.10 12.43 -7.32
CA ALA A 167 -3.59 12.31 -8.68
C ALA A 167 -4.08 13.44 -9.59
N LYS A 168 -5.36 13.78 -9.52
CA LYS A 168 -5.94 14.91 -10.28
C LYS A 168 -5.29 16.24 -9.93
N VAL A 169 -5.11 16.53 -8.63
CA VAL A 169 -4.47 17.77 -8.17
C VAL A 169 -3.02 17.84 -8.61
N MET A 170 -2.34 16.70 -8.67
CA MET A 170 -0.94 16.59 -9.11
C MET A 170 -0.78 16.52 -10.64
N ASN A 171 -1.87 16.50 -11.41
CA ASN A 171 -1.88 16.30 -12.87
C ASN A 171 -1.15 15.00 -13.31
N LEU A 172 -1.36 13.92 -12.57
CA LEU A 172 -0.79 12.60 -12.88
C LEU A 172 -1.67 11.75 -13.80
N GLY A 173 -2.75 12.29 -14.31
CA GLY A 173 -3.75 11.66 -15.18
C GLY A 173 -5.15 11.69 -14.56
N ASP A 174 -6.13 11.28 -15.37
CA ASP A 174 -7.53 11.16 -14.97
C ASP A 174 -7.82 9.76 -14.39
#